data_8fae81556ec110d1c62f698cfcf653b2
#
_entry.id   8fae81556ec110d1c62f698cfcf653b2
#
_cell.length_a   1.000
_cell.length_b   1.000
_cell.length_c   1.000
_cell.angle_alpha   90.00
_cell.angle_beta   90.00
_cell.angle_gamma   90.00
#
_symmetry.space_group_name_H-M   'P 1'
#
loop_
_entity.id
_entity.type
_entity.pdbx_description
1 polymer ?
#
loop_
_entity_poly.entity_id
_entity_poly.type
_entity_poly.pdbx_seq_one_letter_code
_entity_poly.pdbx_strand_id
1 'polypeptide(L)' 'MVPKSIKLRKDEPFITLGVLLKITGIIDTGGQAKFFLAENTVLVNGEGENRRGRKLYHGDLIQVGKQAFSID' A
#
# COMPACT_ATOMS: atom_id res chain seq x y z
N MET A 1 -8.29 -6.96 13.40
CA MET A 1 -7.28 -5.87 13.35
C MET A 1 -7.89 -4.64 12.72
N VAL A 2 -7.73 -3.49 13.35
CA VAL A 2 -8.26 -2.23 12.83
C VAL A 2 -7.26 -1.67 11.82
N PRO A 3 -7.67 -1.43 10.56
CA PRO A 3 -6.77 -0.85 9.56
C PRO A 3 -6.30 0.54 9.96
N LYS A 4 -5.03 0.83 9.68
CA LYS A 4 -4.49 2.16 9.86
C LYS A 4 -4.93 3.03 8.69
N SER A 5 -5.47 4.21 9.01
CA SER A 5 -5.98 5.12 7.98
C SER A 5 -4.83 5.86 7.30
N ILE A 6 -4.84 5.87 5.97
CA ILE A 6 -3.90 6.62 5.14
C ILE A 6 -4.70 7.65 4.38
N LYS A 7 -4.49 8.94 4.69
CA LYS A 7 -5.24 10.01 4.04
C LYS A 7 -4.57 10.45 2.75
N LEU A 8 -5.37 10.53 1.69
CA LEU A 8 -4.93 11.14 0.44
C LEU A 8 -4.89 12.64 0.60
N ARG A 9 -3.99 13.29 -0.10
CA ARG A 9 -3.97 14.75 -0.16
C ARG A 9 -5.19 15.23 -0.93
N LYS A 10 -5.59 16.48 -0.66
CA LYS A 10 -6.78 17.07 -1.23
C LYS A 10 -6.78 17.05 -2.77
N ASP A 11 -5.60 17.19 -3.35
CA ASP A 11 -5.39 17.21 -4.81
C ASP A 11 -4.93 15.89 -5.40
N GLU A 12 -4.81 14.84 -4.57
CA GLU A 12 -4.36 13.52 -5.03
C GLU A 12 -5.54 12.54 -5.07
N PRO A 13 -5.92 12.06 -6.27
CA PRO A 13 -7.01 11.08 -6.36
C PRO A 13 -6.60 9.68 -5.94
N PHE A 14 -5.30 9.39 -5.89
CA PHE A 14 -4.78 8.07 -5.54
C PHE A 14 -3.33 8.18 -5.08
N ILE A 15 -2.83 7.08 -4.47
CA ILE A 15 -1.40 6.86 -4.28
C ILE A 15 -1.07 5.49 -4.85
N THR A 16 0.21 5.22 -5.13
CA THR A 16 0.61 3.90 -5.60
C THR A 16 0.96 3.01 -4.41
N LEU A 17 0.92 1.69 -4.64
CA LEU A 17 1.28 0.72 -3.62
C LEU A 17 2.72 0.95 -3.11
N GLY A 18 3.65 1.24 -4.03
CA GLY A 18 5.03 1.54 -3.63
C GLY A 18 5.13 2.73 -2.70
N VAL A 19 4.36 3.79 -2.98
CA VAL A 19 4.32 4.97 -2.12
C VAL A 19 3.75 4.62 -0.75
N LEU A 20 2.69 3.82 -0.71
CA LEU A 20 2.10 3.39 0.56
C LEU A 20 3.13 2.65 1.41
N LEU A 21 3.88 1.72 0.82
CA LEU A 21 4.91 0.97 1.53
C LEU A 21 6.00 1.89 2.08
N LYS A 22 6.32 2.95 1.35
CA LYS A 22 7.35 3.91 1.77
C LYS A 22 6.87 4.81 2.91
N ILE A 23 5.67 5.40 2.78
CA ILE A 23 5.18 6.33 3.80
C ILE A 23 4.80 5.63 5.11
N THR A 24 4.53 4.34 5.06
CA THR A 24 4.24 3.56 6.27
C THR A 24 5.51 3.03 6.94
N GLY A 25 6.67 3.23 6.32
CA GLY A 25 7.95 2.79 6.89
C GLY A 25 8.26 1.31 6.67
N ILE A 26 7.44 0.61 5.88
CA ILE A 26 7.70 -0.80 5.57
C ILE A 26 8.94 -0.94 4.71
N ILE A 27 9.15 0.02 3.81
CA ILE A 27 10.39 0.13 3.04
C ILE A 27 10.96 1.55 3.22
N ASP A 28 12.27 1.70 2.98
CA ASP A 28 12.95 2.98 3.13
C ASP A 28 12.97 3.80 1.84
N THR A 29 13.09 3.14 0.70
CA THR A 29 13.16 3.80 -0.60
C THR A 29 12.21 3.15 -1.59
N GLY A 30 11.84 3.91 -2.63
CA GLY A 30 10.97 3.39 -3.68
C GLY A 30 11.56 2.20 -4.43
N GLY A 31 12.89 2.14 -4.53
CA GLY A 31 13.57 1.03 -5.20
C GLY A 31 13.42 -0.31 -4.47
N GLN A 32 13.17 -0.28 -3.17
CA GLN A 32 12.97 -1.49 -2.38
C GLN A 32 11.60 -2.13 -2.60
N ALA A 33 10.64 -1.38 -3.15
CA ALA A 33 9.28 -1.89 -3.33
C ALA A 33 9.25 -3.14 -4.20
N LYS A 34 10.03 -3.15 -5.27
CA LYS A 34 10.10 -4.30 -6.18
C LYS A 34 10.52 -5.58 -5.44
N PHE A 35 11.56 -5.47 -4.64
CA PHE A 35 12.08 -6.62 -3.89
C PHE A 35 11.13 -7.04 -2.79
N PHE A 36 10.57 -6.08 -2.08
CA PHE A 36 9.60 -6.37 -1.03
C PHE A 36 8.39 -7.13 -1.58
N LEU A 37 7.84 -6.66 -2.69
CA LEU A 37 6.66 -7.27 -3.29
C LEU A 37 6.95 -8.64 -3.92
N ALA A 38 8.21 -8.90 -4.28
CA ALA A 38 8.60 -10.21 -4.77
C ALA A 38 8.68 -11.25 -3.65
N GLU A 39 8.98 -10.81 -2.42
CA GLU A 39 9.18 -11.72 -1.29
C GLU A 39 8.00 -11.78 -0.33
N ASN A 40 7.08 -10.81 -0.39
CA ASN A 40 5.98 -10.72 0.56
C ASN A 40 4.64 -10.61 -0.17
N THR A 41 3.63 -11.25 0.39
CA THR A 41 2.29 -11.17 -0.16
C THR A 41 1.61 -9.90 0.35
N VAL A 42 1.14 -9.08 -0.59
CA VAL A 42 0.34 -7.89 -0.29
C VAL A 42 -1.02 -8.09 -0.93
N LEU A 43 -2.07 -7.81 -0.17
CA LEU A 43 -3.43 -7.94 -0.66
C LEU A 43 -4.06 -6.56 -0.81
N VAL A 44 -4.67 -6.31 -1.96
CA VAL A 44 -5.46 -5.10 -2.19
C VAL A 44 -6.91 -5.56 -2.37
N ASN A 45 -7.76 -5.17 -1.42
CA ASN A 45 -9.16 -5.60 -1.40
C ASN A 45 -9.30 -7.14 -1.46
N GLY A 46 -8.39 -7.84 -0.77
CA GLY A 46 -8.41 -9.29 -0.69
C GLY A 46 -7.72 -10.01 -1.84
N GLU A 47 -7.20 -9.29 -2.82
CA GLU A 47 -6.53 -9.89 -3.98
C GLU A 47 -5.03 -9.63 -3.92
N GLY A 48 -4.23 -10.66 -4.25
CA GLY A 48 -2.77 -10.53 -4.27
C GLY A 48 -2.31 -9.50 -5.29
N GLU A 49 -1.38 -8.64 -4.87
CA GLU A 49 -0.84 -7.61 -5.73
C GLU A 49 0.68 -7.55 -5.56
N ASN A 50 1.41 -7.56 -6.69
CA ASN A 50 2.86 -7.48 -6.67
C ASN A 50 3.40 -6.30 -7.48
N ARG A 51 2.54 -5.43 -7.98
CA ARG A 51 2.95 -4.27 -8.77
C ARG A 51 3.05 -3.04 -7.89
N ARG A 52 4.24 -2.46 -7.81
CA ARG A 52 4.45 -1.24 -7.02
C ARG A 52 3.68 -0.04 -7.58
N GLY A 53 3.35 -0.09 -8.87
CA GLY A 53 2.59 0.98 -9.53
C GLY A 53 1.08 0.87 -9.39
N ARG A 54 0.57 -0.15 -8.66
CA ARG A 54 -0.87 -0.30 -8.46
C ARG A 54 -1.42 0.96 -7.82
N LYS A 55 -2.41 1.58 -8.44
CA LYS A 55 -3.09 2.76 -7.91
C LYS A 55 -4.07 2.35 -6.81
N LEU A 56 -4.00 3.06 -5.70
CA LEU A 56 -4.86 2.83 -4.55
C LEU A 56 -5.74 4.06 -4.36
N TYR A 57 -7.05 3.82 -4.35
CA TYR A 57 -8.04 4.87 -4.29
C TYR A 57 -8.76 4.89 -2.95
N HIS A 58 -9.48 5.96 -2.71
CA HIS A 58 -10.32 6.10 -1.53
C HIS A 58 -11.21 4.86 -1.36
N GLY A 59 -11.19 4.28 -0.18
CA GLY A 59 -11.98 3.09 0.13
C GLY A 59 -11.24 1.76 -0.05
N ASP A 60 -10.04 1.78 -0.64
CA ASP A 60 -9.27 0.55 -0.80
C ASP A 60 -8.68 0.08 0.53
N LEU A 61 -8.64 -1.24 0.69
CA LEU A 61 -8.06 -1.89 1.87
C LEU A 61 -6.83 -2.66 1.45
N ILE A 62 -5.70 -2.38 2.10
CA ILE A 62 -4.43 -3.01 1.80
C ILE A 62 -3.96 -3.80 3.02
N GLN A 63 -3.59 -5.07 2.81
CA GLN A 63 -3.07 -5.92 3.87
C GLN A 63 -1.64 -6.32 3.55
N VAL A 64 -0.74 -6.06 4.51
CA VAL A 64 0.69 -6.36 4.37
C VAL A 64 1.09 -7.17 5.60
N GLY A 65 1.17 -8.50 5.43
CA GLY A 65 1.42 -9.39 6.56
C GLY A 65 0.33 -9.26 7.62
N LYS A 66 0.73 -8.87 8.82
CA LYS A 66 -0.22 -8.68 9.93
C LYS A 66 -0.74 -7.25 10.02
N GLN A 67 -0.30 -6.37 9.12
CA GLN A 67 -0.73 -4.98 9.11
C GLN A 67 -1.81 -4.76 8.06
N ALA A 68 -2.69 -3.83 8.34
CA ALA A 68 -3.73 -3.45 7.39
C ALA A 68 -3.82 -1.93 7.32
N PHE A 69 -4.09 -1.42 6.12
CA PHE A 69 -4.20 0.02 5.87
C PHE A 69 -5.45 0.28 5.04
N SER A 70 -6.15 1.36 5.34
CA SER A 70 -7.28 1.82 4.53
C SER A 70 -6.96 3.17 3.93
N ILE A 71 -7.39 3.38 2.70
CA ILE A 71 -7.19 4.66 2.00
C ILE A 71 -8.42 5.54 2.26
N ASP A 72 -8.19 6.70 2.85
CA ASP A 72 -9.26 7.65 3.19
C ASP A 72 -9.27 8.86 2.26
#